data_fef1c475926443fedf8ca3f655d4a72f
#
_entry.id   fef1c475926443fedf8ca3f655d4a72f
#
_cell.length_a   1.000
_cell.length_b   1.000
_cell.length_c   1.000
_cell.angle_alpha   90.00
_cell.angle_beta   90.00
_cell.angle_gamma   90.00
#
_symmetry.space_group_name_H-M   'P 1'
#
loop_
_entity.id
_entity.type
_entity.pdbx_description
1 polymer ?
#
loop_
_entity_poly.entity_id
_entity_poly.type
_entity_poly.pdbx_seq_one_letter_code
_entity_poly.pdbx_strand_id
1 'polypeptide(L)'
;LVTDGIQEVRENSIVTRDGVSRPVDCIILGTGFIVDPRIYMKGFPCTGLPNHDLMQDWKDGAEAYYGVSVTGFPNLHQLVGPNTALGHNSIIFMIEAQVHYIMECLKTLKEKNADYLDVKPDVQKAFNEKVQANLQGTVWDSGCLSWYQQEGGKNFTIWPWSTWRYWLETRTVDTNAYRWVKCQQPKVQTVSIQTATATTTH
;
A
#
# COMPACT_ATOMS: atom_id res chain seq x y z
N LEU A 1 24.49 -27.75 1.12
CA LEU A 1 23.46 -26.81 0.66
C LEU A 1 23.35 -26.94 -0.86
N VAL A 2 22.12 -27.13 -1.35
CA VAL A 2 21.79 -27.15 -2.78
C VAL A 2 20.89 -25.94 -3.04
N THR A 3 21.29 -25.11 -3.97
CA THR A 3 20.55 -23.88 -4.32
C THR A 3 19.88 -23.98 -5.69
N ASP A 4 20.08 -25.11 -6.39
CA ASP A 4 19.46 -25.32 -7.68
C ASP A 4 17.98 -25.68 -7.56
N GLY A 5 17.18 -25.22 -8.51
CA GLY A 5 15.73 -25.39 -8.46
C GLY A 5 15.32 -26.86 -8.62
N ILE A 6 14.24 -27.24 -7.94
CA ILE A 6 13.63 -28.55 -8.09
C ILE A 6 12.96 -28.62 -9.47
N GLN A 7 13.29 -29.70 -10.23
CA GLN A 7 12.68 -29.99 -11.52
C GLN A 7 11.56 -31.02 -11.39
N GLU A 8 11.78 -32.05 -10.56
CA GLU A 8 10.86 -33.19 -10.40
C GLU A 8 10.92 -33.73 -8.97
N VAL A 9 9.79 -34.09 -8.41
CA VAL A 9 9.69 -34.84 -7.15
C VAL A 9 9.27 -36.25 -7.48
N ARG A 10 10.08 -37.25 -7.07
CA ARG A 10 9.85 -38.68 -7.23
C ARG A 10 9.52 -39.33 -5.90
N GLU A 11 9.15 -40.57 -5.91
CA GLU A 11 8.73 -41.33 -4.71
C GLU A 11 9.73 -41.22 -3.55
N ASN A 12 11.04 -41.36 -3.84
CA ASN A 12 12.11 -41.42 -2.84
C ASN A 12 13.27 -40.44 -3.17
N SER A 13 13.06 -39.47 -4.05
CA SER A 13 14.11 -38.52 -4.44
C SER A 13 13.57 -37.23 -5.03
N ILE A 14 14.41 -36.20 -5.01
CA ILE A 14 14.21 -34.92 -5.71
C ILE A 14 15.24 -34.84 -6.84
N VAL A 15 14.79 -34.50 -8.04
CA VAL A 15 15.66 -34.17 -9.18
C VAL A 15 15.72 -32.64 -9.31
N THR A 16 16.92 -32.11 -9.29
CA THR A 16 17.17 -30.68 -9.49
C THR A 16 17.48 -30.39 -10.96
N ARG A 17 17.42 -29.10 -11.35
CA ARG A 17 17.60 -28.69 -12.77
C ARG A 17 18.97 -29.04 -13.35
N ASP A 18 19.97 -29.26 -12.51
CA ASP A 18 21.28 -29.82 -12.88
C ASP A 18 21.22 -31.30 -13.30
N GLY A 19 20.05 -31.95 -13.24
CA GLY A 19 19.81 -33.33 -13.57
C GLY A 19 20.21 -34.32 -12.45
N VAL A 20 20.67 -33.82 -11.30
CA VAL A 20 21.10 -34.69 -10.20
C VAL A 20 19.91 -35.17 -9.37
N SER A 21 19.79 -36.49 -9.22
CA SER A 21 18.79 -37.12 -8.33
C SER A 21 19.36 -37.22 -6.92
N ARG A 22 18.63 -36.73 -5.95
CA ARG A 22 19.00 -36.72 -4.52
C ARG A 22 17.96 -37.49 -3.72
N PRO A 23 18.37 -38.61 -3.07
CA PRO A 23 17.44 -39.37 -2.23
C PRO A 23 17.01 -38.54 -1.03
N VAL A 24 15.73 -38.60 -0.69
CA VAL A 24 15.13 -37.89 0.45
C VAL A 24 14.04 -38.77 1.07
N ASP A 25 13.93 -38.74 2.40
CA ASP A 25 12.90 -39.45 3.16
C ASP A 25 11.73 -38.50 3.53
N CYS A 26 11.99 -37.21 3.56
CA CYS A 26 10.99 -36.18 3.95
C CYS A 26 11.24 -34.88 3.21
N ILE A 27 10.16 -34.23 2.85
CA ILE A 27 10.18 -32.85 2.27
C ILE A 27 9.44 -31.92 3.21
N ILE A 28 10.14 -30.91 3.71
CA ILE A 28 9.53 -29.83 4.52
C ILE A 28 9.34 -28.62 3.62
N LEU A 29 8.09 -28.22 3.43
CA LEU A 29 7.74 -27.06 2.59
C LEU A 29 7.84 -25.78 3.40
N GLY A 30 8.81 -24.93 3.05
CA GLY A 30 8.98 -23.57 3.58
C GLY A 30 8.88 -22.57 2.44
N THR A 31 7.74 -22.52 1.74
CA THR A 31 7.55 -21.82 0.47
C THR A 31 7.26 -20.32 0.62
N GLY A 32 7.21 -19.80 1.85
CA GLY A 32 6.97 -18.38 2.14
C GLY A 32 5.51 -17.95 1.97
N PHE A 33 5.32 -16.65 1.77
CA PHE A 33 4.00 -16.02 1.68
C PHE A 33 3.89 -15.14 0.44
N ILE A 34 2.67 -14.94 -0.05
CA ILE A 34 2.36 -13.94 -1.06
C ILE A 34 2.01 -12.64 -0.32
N VAL A 35 2.91 -11.67 -0.38
CA VAL A 35 2.74 -10.36 0.28
C VAL A 35 2.61 -9.20 -0.70
N ASP A 36 2.80 -9.45 -2.00
CA ASP A 36 2.62 -8.44 -3.03
C ASP A 36 1.12 -8.07 -3.15
N PRO A 37 0.73 -6.82 -2.82
CA PRO A 37 -0.66 -6.40 -2.86
C PRO A 37 -1.26 -6.50 -4.27
N ARG A 38 -0.45 -6.43 -5.31
CA ARG A 38 -0.90 -6.60 -6.71
C ARG A 38 -1.42 -8.00 -6.98
N ILE A 39 -1.04 -8.98 -6.19
CA ILE A 39 -1.48 -10.37 -6.30
C ILE A 39 -2.75 -10.59 -5.48
N TYR A 40 -2.73 -10.30 -4.18
CA TYR A 40 -3.88 -10.60 -3.31
C TYR A 40 -5.04 -9.61 -3.46
N MET A 41 -4.77 -8.38 -3.91
CA MET A 41 -5.82 -7.38 -4.19
C MET A 41 -6.39 -7.48 -5.61
N LYS A 42 -5.91 -8.40 -6.44
CA LYS A 42 -6.39 -8.53 -7.84
C LYS A 42 -7.91 -8.73 -7.97
N GLY A 43 -8.56 -9.28 -6.94
CA GLY A 43 -10.02 -9.43 -6.87
C GLY A 43 -10.78 -8.22 -6.31
N PHE A 44 -10.06 -7.15 -5.91
CA PHE A 44 -10.64 -5.96 -5.28
C PHE A 44 -10.24 -4.72 -6.10
N PRO A 45 -10.99 -4.39 -7.16
CA PRO A 45 -10.70 -3.20 -7.94
C PRO A 45 -10.82 -1.94 -7.06
N CYS A 46 -9.77 -1.13 -7.03
CA CYS A 46 -9.74 0.11 -6.28
C CYS A 46 -9.47 1.26 -7.27
N THR A 47 -10.51 2.04 -7.55
CA THR A 47 -10.44 3.20 -8.41
C THR A 47 -10.46 4.48 -7.57
N GLY A 48 -9.55 5.40 -7.89
CA GLY A 48 -9.38 6.68 -7.20
C GLY A 48 -10.01 7.84 -7.98
N LEU A 49 -9.31 8.97 -7.96
CA LEU A 49 -9.63 10.13 -8.80
C LEU A 49 -9.57 9.77 -10.30
N PRO A 50 -10.12 10.60 -11.21
CA PRO A 50 -10.06 10.31 -12.63
C PRO A 50 -8.68 9.89 -13.12
N ASN A 51 -8.61 8.78 -13.85
CA ASN A 51 -7.40 8.14 -14.37
C ASN A 51 -6.50 7.44 -13.32
N HIS A 52 -6.99 7.22 -12.11
CA HIS A 52 -6.29 6.44 -11.08
C HIS A 52 -6.97 5.08 -10.86
N ASP A 53 -6.22 4.01 -11.11
CA ASP A 53 -6.51 2.63 -10.75
C ASP A 53 -5.32 2.10 -9.95
N LEU A 54 -5.56 1.58 -8.76
CA LEU A 54 -4.49 1.23 -7.82
C LEU A 54 -3.53 0.18 -8.38
N MET A 55 -4.05 -0.79 -9.11
CA MET A 55 -3.22 -1.85 -9.69
C MET A 55 -2.37 -1.31 -10.85
N GLN A 56 -2.91 -0.38 -11.62
CA GLN A 56 -2.17 0.27 -12.69
C GLN A 56 -1.11 1.24 -12.15
N ASP A 57 -1.44 2.00 -11.10
CA ASP A 57 -0.50 2.93 -10.46
C ASP A 57 0.65 2.17 -9.77
N TRP A 58 0.37 0.97 -9.26
CA TRP A 58 1.35 0.11 -8.61
C TRP A 58 2.04 -0.91 -9.55
N LYS A 59 1.85 -0.82 -10.87
CA LYS A 59 2.43 -1.78 -11.84
C LYS A 59 3.94 -1.96 -11.69
N ASP A 60 4.65 -0.87 -11.37
CA ASP A 60 6.11 -0.85 -11.17
C ASP A 60 6.52 -1.05 -9.70
N GLY A 61 5.56 -1.41 -8.84
CA GLY A 61 5.72 -1.67 -7.41
C GLY A 61 4.83 -0.80 -6.55
N ALA A 62 4.35 -1.38 -5.46
CA ALA A 62 3.49 -0.68 -4.51
C ALA A 62 4.25 0.47 -3.83
N GLU A 63 3.62 1.64 -3.78
CA GLU A 63 4.13 2.83 -3.13
C GLU A 63 3.04 3.52 -2.32
N ALA A 64 3.42 4.11 -1.19
CA ALA A 64 2.54 4.93 -0.38
C ALA A 64 3.34 5.91 0.47
N TYR A 65 2.75 7.01 0.86
CA TYR A 65 3.32 7.96 1.82
C TYR A 65 3.11 7.42 3.23
N TYR A 66 4.20 7.15 3.95
CA TYR A 66 4.25 6.45 5.23
C TYR A 66 3.53 5.08 5.24
N GLY A 67 3.33 4.45 4.06
CA GLY A 67 2.53 3.24 3.97
C GLY A 67 1.06 3.42 4.35
N VAL A 68 0.57 4.65 4.41
CA VAL A 68 -0.79 5.01 4.83
C VAL A 68 -1.61 5.58 3.69
N SER A 69 -1.09 6.58 2.97
CA SER A 69 -1.84 7.32 1.94
C SER A 69 -1.24 7.10 0.56
N VAL A 70 -2.09 7.00 -0.45
CA VAL A 70 -1.69 6.83 -1.86
C VAL A 70 -2.22 8.00 -2.67
N THR A 71 -1.35 8.61 -3.47
CA THR A 71 -1.70 9.70 -4.39
C THR A 71 -2.80 9.27 -5.36
N GLY A 72 -3.80 10.12 -5.52
CA GLY A 72 -4.94 9.84 -6.40
C GLY A 72 -6.04 9.00 -5.76
N PHE A 73 -5.86 8.55 -4.52
CA PHE A 73 -6.85 7.77 -3.77
C PHE A 73 -7.24 8.50 -2.48
N PRO A 74 -8.03 9.57 -2.59
CA PRO A 74 -8.42 10.39 -1.45
C PRO A 74 -9.17 9.57 -0.40
N ASN A 75 -8.89 9.87 0.87
CA ASN A 75 -9.46 9.19 2.04
C ASN A 75 -9.21 7.66 2.09
N LEU A 76 -8.41 7.10 1.19
CA LEU A 76 -7.91 5.74 1.31
C LEU A 76 -6.74 5.72 2.29
N HIS A 77 -6.91 5.00 3.39
CA HIS A 77 -5.86 4.81 4.38
C HIS A 77 -5.58 3.32 4.55
N GLN A 78 -4.31 2.97 4.60
CA GLN A 78 -3.85 1.59 4.74
C GLN A 78 -3.16 1.41 6.10
N LEU A 79 -3.30 0.22 6.65
CA LEU A 79 -2.47 -0.27 7.75
C LEU A 79 -1.53 -1.34 7.19
N VAL A 80 -0.29 -1.31 7.62
CA VAL A 80 0.77 -2.20 7.10
C VAL A 80 0.91 -2.08 5.57
N GLY A 81 0.73 -0.87 5.05
CA GLY A 81 0.92 -0.61 3.62
C GLY A 81 2.40 -0.63 3.19
N PRO A 82 2.70 -0.26 1.94
CA PRO A 82 4.04 -0.32 1.38
C PRO A 82 5.12 0.29 2.28
N ASN A 83 6.25 -0.40 2.41
CA ASN A 83 7.42 0.01 3.18
C ASN A 83 7.16 0.29 4.67
N THR A 84 6.30 -0.50 5.31
CA THR A 84 6.06 -0.41 6.76
C THR A 84 6.23 -1.73 7.51
N ALA A 85 6.53 -2.82 6.82
CA ALA A 85 6.87 -4.08 7.47
C ALA A 85 8.26 -4.02 8.12
N LEU A 86 8.45 -4.85 9.14
CA LEU A 86 9.63 -4.89 9.97
C LEU A 86 10.19 -6.31 10.04
N GLY A 87 11.52 -6.42 10.05
CA GLY A 87 12.22 -7.67 10.38
C GLY A 87 12.80 -7.71 11.79
N HIS A 88 12.62 -6.66 12.60
CA HIS A 88 13.38 -6.47 13.84
C HIS A 88 12.56 -5.95 15.03
N ASN A 89 11.27 -5.66 14.83
CA ASN A 89 10.43 -5.09 15.89
C ASN A 89 8.95 -5.45 15.68
N SER A 90 8.09 -4.97 16.60
CA SER A 90 6.64 -5.23 16.59
C SER A 90 5.92 -4.48 15.47
N ILE A 91 5.22 -5.21 14.61
CA ILE A 91 4.34 -4.63 13.59
C ILE A 91 3.12 -3.93 14.25
N ILE A 92 2.69 -4.37 15.42
CA ILE A 92 1.59 -3.74 16.17
C ILE A 92 1.95 -2.31 16.54
N PHE A 93 3.21 -2.05 16.92
CA PHE A 93 3.69 -0.69 17.17
C PHE A 93 3.56 0.22 15.95
N MET A 94 3.85 -0.33 14.75
CA MET A 94 3.67 0.41 13.50
C MET A 94 2.19 0.70 13.24
N ILE A 95 1.31 -0.29 13.46
CA ILE A 95 -0.14 -0.14 13.31
C ILE A 95 -0.68 0.95 14.24
N GLU A 96 -0.29 0.96 15.50
CA GLU A 96 -0.70 1.99 16.47
C GLU A 96 -0.26 3.39 16.02
N ALA A 97 0.97 3.52 15.51
CA ALA A 97 1.47 4.78 14.96
C ALA A 97 0.68 5.22 13.72
N GLN A 98 0.32 4.28 12.84
CA GLN A 98 -0.50 4.53 11.65
C GLN A 98 -1.92 4.95 12.02
N VAL A 99 -2.56 4.27 12.97
CA VAL A 99 -3.90 4.64 13.45
C VAL A 99 -3.87 6.05 14.04
N HIS A 100 -2.86 6.37 14.85
CA HIS A 100 -2.69 7.73 15.35
C HIS A 100 -2.59 8.76 14.21
N TYR A 101 -1.74 8.49 13.21
CA TYR A 101 -1.55 9.37 12.06
C TYR A 101 -2.85 9.58 11.26
N ILE A 102 -3.62 8.51 11.02
CA ILE A 102 -4.92 8.56 10.35
C ILE A 102 -5.89 9.43 11.16
N MET A 103 -5.94 9.27 12.48
CA MET A 103 -6.80 10.08 13.34
C MET A 103 -6.43 11.58 13.29
N GLU A 104 -5.14 11.91 13.25
CA GLU A 104 -4.69 13.31 13.06
C GLU A 104 -5.03 13.83 11.66
N CYS A 105 -4.97 13.00 10.61
CA CYS A 105 -5.45 13.35 9.28
C CYS A 105 -6.94 13.69 9.29
N LEU A 106 -7.77 12.84 9.91
CA LEU A 106 -9.24 13.07 10.00
C LEU A 106 -9.59 14.30 10.83
N LYS A 107 -8.87 14.55 11.92
CA LYS A 107 -9.03 15.75 12.74
C LYS A 107 -8.69 17.00 11.93
N THR A 108 -7.55 17.01 11.25
CA THR A 108 -7.13 18.12 10.39
C THR A 108 -8.10 18.32 9.23
N LEU A 109 -8.65 17.25 8.65
CA LEU A 109 -9.69 17.31 7.62
C LEU A 109 -10.91 18.10 8.11
N LYS A 110 -11.37 17.79 9.32
CA LYS A 110 -12.49 18.49 9.97
C LYS A 110 -12.16 19.95 10.26
N GLU A 111 -10.98 20.24 10.81
CA GLU A 111 -10.53 21.60 11.12
C GLU A 111 -10.43 22.48 9.88
N LYS A 112 -9.98 21.92 8.77
CA LYS A 112 -9.90 22.61 7.46
C LYS A 112 -11.25 22.67 6.72
N ASN A 113 -12.31 22.08 7.28
CA ASN A 113 -13.61 21.95 6.62
C ASN A 113 -13.49 21.36 5.19
N ALA A 114 -12.58 20.41 5.01
CA ALA A 114 -12.38 19.69 3.75
C ALA A 114 -13.19 18.39 3.73
N ASP A 115 -13.56 17.92 2.55
CA ASP A 115 -14.33 16.70 2.37
C ASP A 115 -13.39 15.51 2.09
N TYR A 116 -12.23 15.77 1.51
CA TYR A 116 -11.20 14.77 1.36
C TYR A 116 -9.78 15.34 1.40
N LEU A 117 -8.84 14.46 1.72
CA LEU A 117 -7.41 14.69 1.63
C LEU A 117 -6.80 13.72 0.63
N ASP A 118 -5.80 14.20 -0.09
CA ASP A 118 -5.05 13.41 -1.05
C ASP A 118 -3.57 13.80 -1.00
N VAL A 119 -2.69 12.84 -0.81
CA VAL A 119 -1.26 13.13 -0.74
C VAL A 119 -0.75 13.60 -2.09
N LYS A 120 0.13 14.62 -2.08
CA LYS A 120 0.70 15.18 -3.30
C LYS A 120 1.63 14.19 -3.99
N PRO A 121 1.62 14.08 -5.35
CA PRO A 121 2.43 13.13 -6.09
C PRO A 121 3.93 13.31 -5.86
N ASP A 122 4.40 14.55 -5.85
CA ASP A 122 5.81 14.91 -5.61
C ASP A 122 6.27 14.53 -4.20
N VAL A 123 5.40 14.68 -3.21
CA VAL A 123 5.69 14.28 -1.82
C VAL A 123 5.79 12.77 -1.68
N GLN A 124 4.83 12.02 -2.22
CA GLN A 124 4.87 10.56 -2.20
C GLN A 124 6.11 10.05 -2.94
N LYS A 125 6.40 10.58 -4.12
CA LYS A 125 7.56 10.20 -4.92
C LYS A 125 8.86 10.43 -4.15
N ALA A 126 9.09 11.64 -3.64
CA ALA A 126 10.29 11.97 -2.87
C ALA A 126 10.45 11.10 -1.62
N PHE A 127 9.34 10.78 -0.94
CA PHE A 127 9.33 9.86 0.19
C PHE A 127 9.80 8.45 -0.22
N ASN A 128 9.24 7.89 -1.31
CA ASN A 128 9.59 6.55 -1.77
C ASN A 128 11.03 6.48 -2.29
N GLU A 129 11.52 7.50 -3.00
CA GLU A 129 12.94 7.61 -3.40
C GLU A 129 13.86 7.58 -2.18
N LYS A 130 13.53 8.32 -1.13
CA LYS A 130 14.26 8.31 0.14
C LYS A 130 14.26 6.95 0.81
N VAL A 131 13.11 6.24 0.82
CA VAL A 131 12.99 4.87 1.36
C VAL A 131 13.90 3.93 0.59
N GLN A 132 13.82 3.90 -0.75
CA GLN A 132 14.63 3.01 -1.58
C GLN A 132 16.13 3.30 -1.43
N ALA A 133 16.55 4.56 -1.40
CA ALA A 133 17.94 4.94 -1.19
C ALA A 133 18.50 4.44 0.16
N ASN A 134 17.67 4.39 1.21
CA ASN A 134 18.08 3.92 2.52
C ASN A 134 18.00 2.39 2.70
N LEU A 135 17.39 1.68 1.77
CA LEU A 135 17.41 0.22 1.70
C LEU A 135 18.67 -0.32 1.02
N GLN A 136 19.32 0.51 0.17
CA GLN A 136 20.55 0.12 -0.54
C GLN A 136 21.68 -0.19 0.45
N GLY A 137 22.41 -1.28 0.19
CA GLY A 137 23.53 -1.72 1.01
C GLY A 137 23.14 -2.32 2.37
N THR A 138 21.84 -2.48 2.66
CA THR A 138 21.36 -3.20 3.84
C THR A 138 21.27 -4.70 3.57
N VAL A 139 21.04 -5.50 4.63
CA VAL A 139 20.78 -6.95 4.49
C VAL A 139 19.57 -7.24 3.59
N TRP A 140 18.67 -6.29 3.43
CA TRP A 140 17.47 -6.41 2.60
C TRP A 140 17.74 -6.21 1.10
N ASP A 141 18.96 -5.75 0.76
CA ASP A 141 19.44 -5.53 -0.61
C ASP A 141 20.52 -6.56 -1.00
N SER A 142 20.72 -7.60 -0.19
CA SER A 142 21.84 -8.56 -0.33
C SER A 142 21.71 -9.57 -1.47
N GLY A 143 20.77 -9.38 -2.40
CA GLY A 143 20.61 -10.21 -3.60
C GLY A 143 19.93 -11.57 -3.38
N CYS A 144 19.47 -11.87 -2.17
CA CYS A 144 18.59 -13.02 -1.95
C CYS A 144 17.21 -12.73 -2.49
N LEU A 145 16.71 -13.59 -3.36
CA LEU A 145 15.29 -13.55 -3.77
C LEU A 145 14.43 -13.81 -2.53
N SER A 146 13.76 -12.79 -2.09
CA SER A 146 12.91 -12.81 -0.89
C SER A 146 11.52 -12.26 -1.22
N TRP A 147 10.52 -12.76 -0.51
CA TRP A 147 9.15 -12.22 -0.58
C TRP A 147 9.03 -10.74 -0.16
N TYR A 148 10.09 -10.15 0.39
CA TYR A 148 10.18 -8.70 0.66
C TYR A 148 10.36 -7.86 -0.60
N GLN A 149 10.83 -8.45 -1.68
CA GLN A 149 11.15 -7.79 -2.93
C GLN A 149 10.23 -8.26 -4.04
N GLN A 150 9.96 -7.36 -4.95
CA GLN A 150 9.30 -7.66 -6.20
C GLN A 150 10.32 -8.23 -7.21
N GLU A 151 9.81 -8.93 -8.23
CA GLU A 151 10.57 -9.24 -9.44
C GLU A 151 11.14 -7.93 -10.03
N GLY A 152 12.46 -7.83 -10.16
CA GLY A 152 13.16 -6.58 -10.53
C GLY A 152 13.84 -5.86 -9.37
N GLY A 153 13.76 -6.39 -8.13
CA GLY A 153 14.59 -5.98 -6.99
C GLY A 153 14.06 -4.85 -6.13
N LYS A 154 12.95 -4.20 -6.48
CA LYS A 154 12.37 -3.14 -5.64
C LYS A 154 11.82 -3.74 -4.34
N ASN A 155 12.31 -3.26 -3.20
CA ASN A 155 11.77 -3.62 -1.89
C ASN A 155 10.60 -2.70 -1.54
N PHE A 156 9.39 -3.21 -1.71
CA PHE A 156 8.15 -2.48 -1.40
C PHE A 156 7.63 -2.77 0.02
N THR A 157 8.32 -3.59 0.79
CA THR A 157 7.80 -4.14 2.04
C THR A 157 8.42 -3.49 3.27
N ILE A 158 9.75 -3.36 3.32
CA ILE A 158 10.50 -3.07 4.52
C ILE A 158 10.63 -1.56 4.79
N TRP A 159 10.42 -1.19 6.06
CA TRP A 159 10.81 0.11 6.61
C TRP A 159 12.31 0.11 6.96
N PRO A 160 13.13 0.99 6.35
CA PRO A 160 14.59 0.91 6.49
C PRO A 160 15.16 1.50 7.79
N TRP A 161 14.33 2.17 8.57
CA TRP A 161 14.79 2.84 9.78
C TRP A 161 14.20 2.22 11.05
N SER A 162 14.51 2.80 12.22
CA SER A 162 13.94 2.38 13.49
C SER A 162 12.43 2.67 13.54
N THR A 163 11.70 1.84 14.29
CA THR A 163 10.27 2.05 14.59
C THR A 163 10.03 3.35 15.36
N TRP A 164 10.98 3.73 16.21
CA TRP A 164 10.93 4.98 16.95
C TRP A 164 10.91 6.20 16.04
N ARG A 165 11.71 6.17 14.95
CA ARG A 165 11.70 7.21 13.93
C ARG A 165 10.34 7.27 13.23
N TYR A 166 9.77 6.11 12.87
CA TYR A 166 8.44 6.05 12.27
C TYR A 166 7.40 6.71 13.17
N TRP A 167 7.40 6.33 14.45
CA TRP A 167 6.51 6.90 15.46
C TRP A 167 6.66 8.42 15.60
N LEU A 168 7.89 8.95 15.62
CA LEU A 168 8.14 10.39 15.67
C LEU A 168 7.62 11.11 14.43
N GLU A 169 7.93 10.59 13.23
CA GLU A 169 7.54 11.20 11.95
C GLU A 169 6.01 11.14 11.73
N THR A 170 5.30 10.18 12.33
CA THR A 170 3.84 10.03 12.23
C THR A 170 3.06 10.63 13.41
N ARG A 171 3.72 11.33 14.34
CA ARG A 171 3.05 12.00 15.47
C ARG A 171 2.19 13.19 15.05
N THR A 172 2.56 13.85 13.97
CA THR A 172 1.86 15.01 13.43
C THR A 172 1.75 14.92 11.93
N VAL A 173 0.69 15.50 11.38
CA VAL A 173 0.47 15.55 9.93
C VAL A 173 1.15 16.78 9.35
N ASP A 174 2.05 16.59 8.38
CA ASP A 174 2.49 17.70 7.54
C ASP A 174 1.34 18.11 6.62
N THR A 175 0.67 19.20 6.95
CA THR A 175 -0.47 19.69 6.18
C THR A 175 -0.09 20.13 4.76
N ASN A 176 1.19 20.42 4.50
CA ASN A 176 1.69 20.77 3.18
C ASN A 176 1.90 19.55 2.28
N ALA A 177 1.97 18.35 2.86
CA ALA A 177 2.09 17.11 2.11
C ALA A 177 0.81 16.71 1.38
N TYR A 178 -0.33 17.29 1.77
CA TYR A 178 -1.65 16.94 1.27
C TYR A 178 -2.34 18.07 0.53
N ARG A 179 -3.21 17.70 -0.40
CA ARG A 179 -4.27 18.54 -0.93
C ARG A 179 -5.51 18.33 -0.05
N TRP A 180 -6.06 19.43 0.47
CA TRP A 180 -7.27 19.42 1.28
C TRP A 180 -8.37 20.03 0.42
N VAL A 181 -9.35 19.23 0.03
CA VAL A 181 -10.32 19.62 -0.98
C VAL A 181 -11.72 19.68 -0.38
N LYS A 182 -12.42 20.79 -0.65
CA LYS A 182 -13.85 20.95 -0.39
C LYS A 182 -14.61 20.70 -1.69
N CYS A 183 -15.50 19.71 -1.69
CA CYS A 183 -16.37 19.45 -2.81
C CYS A 183 -17.42 20.56 -2.93
N GLN A 184 -17.67 21.02 -4.15
CA GLN A 184 -18.82 21.88 -4.38
C GLN A 184 -20.07 21.03 -4.23
N GLN A 185 -20.95 21.39 -3.29
CA GLN A 185 -22.26 20.75 -3.21
C GLN A 185 -23.00 21.04 -4.52
N PRO A 186 -23.58 20.01 -5.17
CA PRO A 186 -24.42 20.25 -6.32
C PRO A 186 -25.55 21.21 -5.88
N LYS A 187 -25.73 22.33 -6.60
CA LYS A 187 -26.85 23.23 -6.35
C LYS A 187 -28.13 22.39 -6.55
N VAL A 188 -28.84 22.11 -5.47
CA VAL A 188 -30.16 21.52 -5.55
C VAL A 188 -31.04 22.53 -6.28
N GLN A 189 -31.33 22.27 -7.56
CA GLN A 189 -32.35 23.03 -8.26
C GLN A 189 -33.69 22.65 -7.61
N THR A 190 -34.23 23.54 -6.85
CA THR A 190 -35.61 23.41 -6.34
C THR A 190 -36.53 23.54 -7.53
N VAL A 191 -37.00 22.40 -8.03
CA VAL A 191 -38.07 22.37 -9.04
C VAL A 191 -39.36 22.74 -8.30
N SER A 192 -39.83 23.97 -8.51
CA SER A 192 -41.15 24.38 -8.05
C SER A 192 -42.20 23.63 -8.89
N ILE A 193 -42.86 22.65 -8.29
CA ILE A 193 -44.02 22.03 -8.87
C ILE A 193 -45.15 23.05 -8.85
N GLN A 194 -45.47 23.63 -10.01
CA GLN A 194 -46.70 24.38 -10.16
C GLN A 194 -47.90 23.41 -10.16
N THR A 195 -48.63 23.42 -9.06
CA THR A 195 -49.92 22.74 -9.00
C THR A 195 -50.90 23.41 -9.97
N ALA A 196 -51.21 22.74 -11.05
CA ALA A 196 -52.27 23.17 -11.96
C ALA A 196 -53.61 22.99 -11.23
N THR A 197 -54.23 24.10 -10.86
CA THR A 197 -55.64 24.11 -10.38
C THR A 197 -56.56 23.84 -11.56
N ALA A 198 -57.16 22.65 -11.56
CA ALA A 198 -58.24 22.34 -12.49
C ALA A 198 -59.46 23.16 -12.15
N THR A 199 -59.85 24.07 -13.03
CA THR A 199 -61.12 24.82 -12.95
C THR A 199 -62.21 23.91 -13.49
N THR A 200 -63.06 23.43 -12.62
CA THR A 200 -64.31 22.71 -12.99
C THR A 200 -65.37 23.78 -13.31
N THR A 201 -65.71 23.90 -14.56
CA THR A 201 -66.91 24.67 -15.01
C THR A 201 -68.12 23.72 -14.96
N HIS A 202 -69.17 24.15 -14.25
CA HIS A 202 -70.50 23.56 -14.29
C HIS A 202 -71.27 23.98 -15.56
#